data_fef95cb8cbeebf69e5828be257216a80
#
_entry.id   fef95cb8cbeebf69e5828be257216a80
#
_cell.length_a   1.000
_cell.length_b   1.000
_cell.length_c   1.000
_cell.angle_alpha   90.00
_cell.angle_beta   90.00
_cell.angle_gamma   90.00
#
_symmetry.space_group_name_H-M   'P 1'
#
loop_
_entity.id
_entity.type
_entity.pdbx_description
1 polymer ?
#
loop_
_entity_poly.entity_id
_entity_poly.type
_entity_poly.pdbx_seq_one_letter_code
_entity_poly.pdbx_strand_id
1 'polypeptide(L)'
;MPYYALFYEAVDDFIARRGEFRDEHLRLAREAHARGELVLAGALADPADGALLIFQGENPAAAEAFARRDPYVKNGLITTWKVRSWTVVVGNETRARSAESA
;
A
#
# COMPACT_ATOMS: atom_id res chain seq x y z
N MET A 1 6.06 15.47 4.10
CA MET A 1 4.88 15.10 3.31
C MET A 1 3.99 14.19 4.12
N PRO A 2 2.67 14.36 4.01
CA PRO A 2 1.75 13.43 4.66
C PRO A 2 1.91 12.00 4.16
N TYR A 3 1.58 11.06 5.03
CA TYR A 3 1.57 9.65 4.69
C TYR A 3 0.14 9.14 4.60
N TYR A 4 -0.05 8.13 3.78
CA TYR A 4 -1.35 7.48 3.59
C TYR A 4 -1.14 5.98 3.61
N ALA A 5 -1.93 5.29 4.40
CA ALA A 5 -1.84 3.83 4.53
C ALA A 5 -2.96 3.20 3.70
N LEU A 6 -2.58 2.38 2.73
CA LEU A 6 -3.52 1.60 1.94
C LEU A 6 -3.56 0.21 2.54
N PHE A 7 -4.75 -0.17 3.01
CA PHE A 7 -4.99 -1.46 3.63
C PHE A 7 -5.71 -2.38 2.65
N TYR A 8 -5.21 -3.60 2.52
CA TYR A 8 -5.82 -4.64 1.70
C TYR A 8 -6.29 -5.79 2.57
N GLU A 9 -7.49 -6.31 2.27
CA GLU A 9 -7.94 -7.61 2.80
C GLU A 9 -7.94 -8.59 1.64
N ALA A 10 -7.37 -9.76 1.86
CA ALA A 10 -7.16 -10.75 0.81
C ALA A 10 -8.03 -11.98 1.04
N VAL A 11 -8.34 -12.68 -0.06
CA VAL A 11 -9.06 -13.95 0.01
C VAL A 11 -8.22 -15.01 0.70
N ASP A 12 -8.86 -16.06 1.19
CA ASP A 12 -8.17 -17.11 1.97
C ASP A 12 -7.08 -17.82 1.16
N ASP A 13 -7.28 -17.99 -0.14
CA ASP A 13 -6.32 -18.69 -1.00
C ASP A 13 -5.43 -17.72 -1.78
N PHE A 14 -5.18 -16.55 -1.21
CA PHE A 14 -4.40 -15.49 -1.85
C PHE A 14 -3.02 -15.99 -2.31
N ILE A 15 -2.31 -16.69 -1.43
CA ILE A 15 -0.95 -17.16 -1.76
C ILE A 15 -0.99 -18.09 -2.98
N ALA A 16 -1.98 -18.99 -3.04
CA ALA A 16 -2.09 -19.91 -4.14
C ALA A 16 -2.44 -19.24 -5.47
N ARG A 17 -3.20 -18.14 -5.40
CA ARG A 17 -3.71 -17.47 -6.60
C ARG A 17 -2.85 -16.32 -7.10
N ARG A 18 -2.01 -15.74 -6.24
CA ARG A 18 -1.32 -14.49 -6.58
C ARG A 18 -0.27 -14.65 -7.67
N GLY A 19 0.25 -15.86 -7.86
CA GLY A 19 1.35 -16.09 -8.79
C GLY A 19 1.07 -15.61 -10.20
N GLU A 20 -0.17 -15.75 -10.65
CA GLU A 20 -0.58 -15.34 -11.99
C GLU A 20 -0.48 -13.82 -12.18
N PHE A 21 -0.67 -13.05 -11.10
CA PHE A 21 -0.75 -11.59 -11.18
C PHE A 21 0.43 -10.90 -10.50
N ARG A 22 1.34 -11.67 -9.93
CA ARG A 22 2.35 -11.10 -9.05
C ARG A 22 3.34 -10.21 -9.79
N ASP A 23 3.78 -10.61 -10.97
CA ASP A 23 4.76 -9.83 -11.72
C ASP A 23 4.22 -8.44 -12.05
N GLU A 24 2.97 -8.36 -12.49
CA GLU A 24 2.36 -7.07 -12.81
C GLU A 24 2.15 -6.23 -11.56
N HIS A 25 1.69 -6.86 -10.46
CA HIS A 25 1.53 -6.16 -9.20
C HIS A 25 2.86 -5.55 -8.73
N LEU A 26 3.94 -6.35 -8.76
CA LEU A 26 5.24 -5.87 -8.33
C LEU A 26 5.79 -4.79 -9.25
N ARG A 27 5.50 -4.88 -10.56
CA ARG A 27 5.91 -3.83 -11.51
C ARG A 27 5.26 -2.50 -11.13
N LEU A 28 3.97 -2.50 -10.87
CA LEU A 28 3.26 -1.28 -10.46
C LEU A 28 3.81 -0.73 -9.15
N ALA A 29 4.10 -1.61 -8.20
CA ALA A 29 4.64 -1.19 -6.91
C ALA A 29 6.02 -0.57 -7.06
N ARG A 30 6.89 -1.20 -7.85
CA ARG A 30 8.23 -0.67 -8.07
C ARG A 30 8.21 0.66 -8.81
N GLU A 31 7.30 0.83 -9.76
CA GLU A 31 7.16 2.10 -10.47
C GLU A 31 6.68 3.20 -9.53
N ALA A 32 5.71 2.89 -8.66
CA ALA A 32 5.23 3.87 -7.69
C ALA A 32 6.34 4.26 -6.71
N HIS A 33 7.16 3.30 -6.31
CA HIS A 33 8.29 3.57 -5.43
C HIS A 33 9.33 4.45 -6.13
N ALA A 34 9.60 4.16 -7.40
CA ALA A 34 10.58 4.94 -8.18
C ALA A 34 10.12 6.39 -8.37
N ARG A 35 8.80 6.61 -8.45
CA ARG A 35 8.26 7.97 -8.55
C ARG A 35 8.26 8.71 -7.21
N GLY A 36 8.59 8.03 -6.11
CA GLY A 36 8.56 8.64 -4.79
C GLY A 36 7.20 8.63 -4.13
N GLU A 37 6.23 7.93 -4.70
CA GLU A 37 4.87 7.86 -4.15
C GLU A 37 4.74 6.76 -3.10
N LEU A 38 5.30 5.58 -3.38
CA LEU A 38 5.22 4.44 -2.48
C LEU A 38 6.49 4.37 -1.65
N VAL A 39 6.32 4.42 -0.31
CA VAL A 39 7.44 4.39 0.61
C VAL A 39 7.88 2.96 0.87
N LEU A 40 6.94 2.12 1.26
CA LEU A 40 7.19 0.69 1.46
C LEU A 40 5.87 -0.08 1.38
N ALA A 41 5.97 -1.36 1.08
CA ALA A 41 4.79 -2.19 0.92
C ALA A 41 5.14 -3.63 1.25
N GLY A 42 4.17 -4.37 1.77
CA GLY A 42 4.39 -5.76 2.10
C GLY A 42 3.10 -6.45 2.45
N ALA A 43 3.16 -7.78 2.45
CA ALA A 43 2.03 -8.61 2.83
C ALA A 43 2.07 -8.88 4.32
N LEU A 44 0.87 -8.96 4.92
CA LEU A 44 0.77 -9.44 6.29
C LEU A 44 1.01 -10.94 6.29
N ALA A 45 1.57 -11.44 7.38
CA ALA A 45 1.91 -12.86 7.49
C ALA A 45 1.30 -13.42 8.75
N ASP A 46 1.07 -14.72 8.72
CA ASP A 46 0.59 -15.52 9.84
C ASP A 46 -0.71 -14.96 10.45
N PRO A 47 -1.80 -14.87 9.67
CA PRO A 47 -2.00 -15.41 8.32
C PRO A 47 -1.70 -14.39 7.21
N ALA A 48 -1.59 -14.89 5.99
CA ALA A 48 -1.38 -14.05 4.81
C ALA A 48 -2.73 -13.60 4.28
N ASP A 49 -3.39 -12.73 5.02
CA ASP A 49 -4.77 -12.33 4.75
C ASP A 49 -4.92 -10.87 4.35
N GLY A 50 -3.82 -10.20 4.05
CA GLY A 50 -3.90 -8.80 3.66
C GLY A 50 -2.53 -8.23 3.36
N ALA A 51 -2.50 -6.91 3.18
CA ALA A 51 -1.27 -6.20 2.88
C ALA A 51 -1.39 -4.78 3.38
N LEU A 52 -0.25 -4.14 3.52
CA LEU A 52 -0.16 -2.74 3.91
C LEU A 52 0.83 -2.05 2.97
N LEU A 53 0.39 -0.96 2.37
CA LEU A 53 1.21 -0.17 1.45
C LEU A 53 1.19 1.27 1.94
N ILE A 54 2.37 1.84 2.12
CA ILE A 54 2.49 3.20 2.66
C ILE A 54 2.91 4.15 1.55
N PHE A 55 2.06 5.13 1.31
CA PHE A 55 2.27 6.17 0.30
C PHE A 55 2.56 7.50 0.98
N GLN A 56 3.18 8.41 0.24
CA GLN A 56 3.36 9.80 0.68
C GLN A 56 2.94 10.73 -0.44
N GLY A 57 2.44 11.91 -0.08
CA GLY A 57 1.98 12.90 -1.05
C GLY A 57 1.12 13.95 -0.38
N GLU A 58 0.63 14.90 -1.17
CA GLU A 58 -0.19 15.98 -0.67
C GLU A 58 -1.62 15.55 -0.39
N ASN A 59 -2.03 14.41 -0.96
CA ASN A 59 -3.39 13.89 -0.82
C ASN A 59 -3.34 12.37 -1.09
N PRO A 60 -4.43 11.63 -0.88
CA PRO A 60 -4.42 10.19 -1.05
C PRO A 60 -4.53 9.68 -2.49
N ALA A 61 -4.47 10.57 -3.49
CA ALA A 61 -4.77 10.19 -4.87
C ALA A 61 -3.87 9.08 -5.40
N ALA A 62 -2.57 9.09 -5.08
CA ALA A 62 -1.64 8.07 -5.58
C ALA A 62 -1.97 6.70 -5.01
N ALA A 63 -2.33 6.63 -3.73
CA ALA A 63 -2.71 5.37 -3.09
C ALA A 63 -3.99 4.81 -3.70
N GLU A 64 -4.97 5.67 -3.90
CA GLU A 64 -6.25 5.25 -4.48
C GLU A 64 -6.08 4.79 -5.92
N ALA A 65 -5.29 5.51 -6.71
CA ALA A 65 -5.03 5.13 -8.09
C ALA A 65 -4.30 3.80 -8.18
N PHE A 66 -3.35 3.57 -7.27
CA PHE A 66 -2.65 2.30 -7.23
C PHE A 66 -3.62 1.14 -7.00
N ALA A 67 -4.50 1.28 -6.00
CA ALA A 67 -5.46 0.21 -5.69
C ALA A 67 -6.35 -0.09 -6.89
N ARG A 68 -6.80 0.93 -7.61
CA ARG A 68 -7.68 0.71 -8.75
C ARG A 68 -6.98 0.05 -9.93
N ARG A 69 -5.66 0.19 -10.04
CA ARG A 69 -4.88 -0.40 -11.13
C ARG A 69 -4.26 -1.75 -10.80
N ASP A 70 -4.25 -2.11 -9.51
CA ASP A 70 -3.59 -3.32 -9.05
C ASP A 70 -4.32 -4.56 -9.57
N PRO A 71 -3.65 -5.47 -10.29
CA PRO A 71 -4.29 -6.68 -10.77
C PRO A 71 -4.84 -7.56 -9.65
N TYR A 72 -4.27 -7.52 -8.46
CA TYR A 72 -4.83 -8.23 -7.31
C TYR A 72 -6.24 -7.74 -6.98
N VAL A 73 -6.44 -6.42 -7.06
CA VAL A 73 -7.77 -5.84 -6.81
C VAL A 73 -8.70 -6.16 -7.97
N LYS A 74 -8.22 -5.96 -9.19
CA LYS A 74 -9.06 -6.12 -10.38
C LYS A 74 -9.51 -7.56 -10.59
N ASN A 75 -8.77 -8.52 -10.08
CA ASN A 75 -9.07 -9.94 -10.28
C ASN A 75 -9.60 -10.61 -9.01
N GLY A 76 -10.04 -9.84 -8.04
CA GLY A 76 -10.77 -10.35 -6.90
C GLY A 76 -9.96 -11.02 -5.81
N LEU A 77 -8.63 -10.92 -5.85
CA LEU A 77 -7.80 -11.45 -4.78
C LEU A 77 -7.87 -10.56 -3.54
N ILE A 78 -8.06 -9.27 -3.75
CA ILE A 78 -8.26 -8.31 -2.67
C ILE A 78 -9.74 -8.01 -2.61
N THR A 79 -10.38 -8.37 -1.50
CA THR A 79 -11.83 -8.25 -1.35
C THR A 79 -12.25 -6.85 -1.00
N THR A 80 -11.46 -6.16 -0.16
CA THR A 80 -11.73 -4.77 0.20
C THR A 80 -10.42 -4.04 0.34
N TRP A 81 -10.47 -2.72 0.10
CA TRP A 81 -9.32 -1.87 0.37
C TRP A 81 -9.81 -0.52 0.87
N LYS A 82 -8.96 0.14 1.65
CA LYS A 82 -9.24 1.48 2.12
C LYS A 82 -7.94 2.24 2.29
N VAL A 83 -8.01 3.56 2.17
CA VAL A 83 -6.88 4.45 2.40
C VAL A 83 -7.17 5.31 3.63
N ARG A 84 -6.20 5.38 4.53
CA ARG A 84 -6.29 6.21 5.72
C ARG A 84 -5.11 7.18 5.76
N SER A 85 -5.37 8.41 6.15
CA SER A 85 -4.30 9.34 6.49
C SER A 85 -3.57 8.79 7.72
N TRP A 86 -2.23 8.85 7.70
CA TRP A 86 -1.41 8.30 8.80
C TRP A 86 -0.45 9.36 9.29
N THR A 87 -0.62 9.79 10.52
CA THR A 87 0.25 10.77 11.15
C THR A 87 1.45 10.06 11.76
N VAL A 88 2.58 10.12 11.05
CA VAL A 88 3.82 9.48 11.50
C VAL A 88 4.53 10.43 12.45
N VAL A 89 4.84 9.96 13.64
CA VAL A 89 5.45 10.79 14.67
C VAL A 89 6.89 10.40 14.98
N VAL A 90 7.30 9.20 14.60
CA VAL A 90 8.68 8.72 14.81
C VAL A 90 9.11 7.97 13.55
N GLY A 91 10.29 8.29 13.05
CA GLY A 91 10.88 7.58 11.94
C GLY A 91 11.25 8.50 10.79
N ASN A 92 12.31 8.17 10.13
CA ASN A 92 12.90 8.78 8.95
C ASN A 92 13.00 10.32 8.99
N GLU A 93 13.08 10.94 7.83
CA GLU A 93 13.39 12.36 7.71
C GLU A 93 12.19 13.27 7.90
N THR A 94 10.99 12.71 8.11
CA THR A 94 9.81 13.53 8.34
C THR A 94 9.56 13.81 9.81
N ARG A 95 10.39 13.26 10.67
CA ARG A 95 10.16 13.20 12.11
C ARG A 95 9.89 14.54 12.77
N ALA A 96 10.62 15.60 12.39
CA ALA A 96 10.46 16.88 13.06
C ALA A 96 9.05 17.42 12.90
N ARG A 97 8.55 17.37 11.68
CA ARG A 97 7.22 17.85 11.39
C ARG A 97 6.14 16.92 11.97
N SER A 98 6.41 15.63 11.90
CA SER A 98 5.48 14.64 12.45
C SER A 98 5.36 14.79 13.97
N ALA A 99 6.46 15.05 14.64
CA ALA A 99 6.45 15.24 16.09
C ALA A 99 5.55 16.41 16.50
N GLU A 100 5.55 17.46 15.70
CA GLU A 100 4.67 18.60 15.98
C GLU A 100 3.21 18.24 15.76
N SER A 101 2.94 17.34 14.83
CA SER A 101 1.57 16.95 14.49
C SER A 101 0.98 16.01 15.51
N ALA A 102 1.81 15.29 16.22
CA ALA A 102 1.34 14.31 17.16
C ALA A 102 0.72 14.97 18.37
#